data_9834eb82481150924feca5973cb84b08
#
_entry.id   9834eb82481150924feca5973cb84b08
#
_cell.length_a   1.000
_cell.length_b   1.000
_cell.length_c   1.000
_cell.angle_alpha   90.00
_cell.angle_beta   90.00
_cell.angle_gamma   90.00
#
_symmetry.space_group_name_H-M   'P 1'
#
loop_
_entity.id
_entity.type
_entity.pdbx_description
1 polymer ?
#
loop_
_entity_poly.entity_id
_entity_poly.type
_entity_poly.pdbx_seq_one_letter_code
_entity_poly.pdbx_strand_id
1 'polypeptide(L)'
;RNGNSDLLCNEFMRGAAEAGHQVEKIFLKDKHINYCTGCSVCSMYGKPCPQKDDAAEVVEKMIAADVIVMATPVYFYTMSAQMKTLIDRCCARYLEIKNKEFYFIIAAAEESVPMMERTIDGFRGSSTAWKSPKNAAPFMAWMPGKWAR
;
A
#
# COMPACT_ATOMS: atom_id res chain seq x y z
N ARG A 1 -3.12 13.39 -13.98
CA ARG A 1 -4.27 12.65 -14.53
C ARG A 1 -4.79 11.71 -13.45
N ASN A 2 -6.04 11.83 -13.08
CA ASN A 2 -6.67 10.99 -12.07
C ASN A 2 -6.86 9.57 -12.65
N GLY A 3 -6.11 8.59 -12.15
CA GLY A 3 -6.29 7.18 -12.50
C GLY A 3 -7.38 6.53 -11.66
N ASN A 4 -7.82 5.32 -12.05
CA ASN A 4 -8.90 4.60 -11.37
C ASN A 4 -8.62 4.37 -9.88
N SER A 5 -7.40 3.95 -9.52
CA SER A 5 -7.01 3.78 -8.11
C SER A 5 -7.09 5.09 -7.32
N ASP A 6 -6.77 6.23 -7.96
CA ASP A 6 -6.82 7.55 -7.34
C ASP A 6 -8.27 8.00 -7.08
N LEU A 7 -9.16 7.79 -8.07
CA LEU A 7 -10.60 8.08 -7.93
C LEU A 7 -11.22 7.27 -6.79
N LEU A 8 -10.94 5.98 -6.74
CA LEU A 8 -11.46 5.09 -5.70
C LEU A 8 -10.93 5.47 -4.31
N CYS A 9 -9.65 5.83 -4.21
CA CYS A 9 -9.10 6.37 -2.97
C CYS A 9 -9.82 7.64 -2.52
N ASN A 10 -10.12 8.56 -3.44
CA ASN A 10 -10.81 9.80 -3.11
C ASN A 10 -12.21 9.52 -2.54
N GLU A 11 -12.96 8.58 -3.13
CA GLU A 11 -14.27 8.19 -2.63
C GLU A 11 -14.19 7.51 -1.25
N PHE A 12 -13.21 6.63 -1.06
CA PHE A 12 -12.96 6.04 0.26
C PHE A 12 -12.65 7.10 1.32
N MET A 13 -11.74 8.03 0.99
CA MET A 13 -11.39 9.13 1.89
C MET A 13 -12.56 10.04 2.20
N ARG A 14 -13.41 10.33 1.21
CA ARG A 14 -14.62 11.13 1.41
C ARG A 14 -15.54 10.47 2.44
N GLY A 15 -15.85 9.17 2.26
CA GLY A 15 -16.69 8.43 3.21
C GLY A 15 -16.09 8.37 4.63
N ALA A 16 -14.77 8.17 4.73
CA ALA A 16 -14.08 8.16 6.03
C ALA A 16 -14.13 9.53 6.71
N ALA A 17 -13.93 10.62 5.97
CA ALA A 17 -14.03 11.98 6.50
C ALA A 17 -15.46 12.33 6.94
N GLU A 18 -16.48 11.95 6.16
CA GLU A 18 -17.89 12.10 6.51
C GLU A 18 -18.24 11.34 7.80
N ALA A 19 -17.55 10.22 8.07
CA ALA A 19 -17.67 9.46 9.32
C ALA A 19 -16.84 10.05 10.48
N GLY A 20 -16.18 11.18 10.30
CA GLY A 20 -15.42 11.89 11.33
C GLY A 20 -13.97 11.46 11.50
N HIS A 21 -13.42 10.65 10.59
CA HIS A 21 -12.02 10.25 10.63
C HIS A 21 -11.10 11.31 10.02
N GLN A 22 -9.89 11.43 10.55
CA GLN A 22 -8.82 12.21 9.92
C GLN A 22 -8.18 11.37 8.81
N VAL A 23 -8.10 11.92 7.62
CA VAL A 23 -7.61 11.22 6.44
C VAL A 23 -6.43 11.95 5.80
N GLU A 24 -5.42 11.20 5.40
CA GLU A 24 -4.27 11.71 4.64
C GLU A 24 -4.01 10.79 3.45
N LYS A 25 -3.71 11.36 2.29
CA LYS A 25 -3.33 10.61 1.10
C LYS A 25 -1.88 10.85 0.74
N ILE A 26 -1.15 9.75 0.56
CA ILE A 26 0.23 9.76 0.06
C ILE A 26 0.23 9.21 -1.35
N PHE A 27 0.67 10.00 -2.30
CA PHE A 27 0.76 9.61 -3.70
C PHE A 27 2.19 9.14 -3.98
N LEU A 28 2.40 7.82 -4.10
CA LEU A 28 3.74 7.24 -4.22
C LEU A 28 4.52 7.72 -5.45
N LYS A 29 3.83 8.15 -6.52
CA LYS A 29 4.49 8.72 -7.69
C LYS A 29 5.22 10.05 -7.41
N ASP A 30 4.78 10.77 -6.37
CA ASP A 30 5.33 12.07 -5.99
C ASP A 30 6.40 11.93 -4.88
N LYS A 31 6.72 10.68 -4.50
CA LYS A 31 7.73 10.34 -3.49
C LYS A 31 8.95 9.72 -4.15
N HIS A 32 10.11 10.16 -3.71
CA HIS A 32 11.38 9.57 -4.09
C HIS A 32 11.71 8.41 -3.14
N ILE A 33 11.37 7.18 -3.54
CA ILE A 33 11.64 5.97 -2.77
C ILE A 33 12.47 5.01 -3.63
N ASN A 34 13.72 4.80 -3.24
CA ASN A 34 14.58 3.82 -3.90
C ASN A 34 14.21 2.40 -3.46
N TYR A 35 14.42 1.43 -4.32
CA TYR A 35 14.21 0.01 -3.99
C TYR A 35 15.16 -0.46 -2.87
N CYS A 36 14.74 -1.47 -2.12
CA CYS A 36 15.59 -2.09 -1.11
C CYS A 36 16.78 -2.80 -1.76
N THR A 37 17.99 -2.47 -1.33
CA THR A 37 19.23 -3.08 -1.88
C THR A 37 19.62 -4.39 -1.18
N GLY A 38 18.84 -4.84 -0.17
CA GLY A 38 19.16 -6.06 0.56
C GLY A 38 20.43 -5.98 1.41
N CYS A 39 20.89 -4.78 1.76
CA CYS A 39 22.14 -4.58 2.50
C CYS A 39 22.13 -5.12 3.95
N SER A 40 20.97 -5.55 4.44
CA SER A 40 20.75 -6.15 5.75
C SER A 40 21.11 -5.29 6.98
N VAL A 41 21.42 -4.00 6.80
CA VAL A 41 21.79 -3.10 7.91
C VAL A 41 20.68 -3.01 8.94
N CYS A 42 19.42 -2.91 8.51
CA CYS A 42 18.28 -2.83 9.41
C CYS A 42 17.92 -4.19 10.04
N SER A 43 17.98 -5.29 9.30
CA SER A 43 17.56 -6.61 9.78
C SER A 43 18.62 -7.30 10.65
N MET A 44 19.90 -7.17 10.32
CA MET A 44 20.98 -7.84 11.07
C MET A 44 21.52 -6.99 12.22
N TYR A 45 21.58 -5.67 12.06
CA TYR A 45 22.21 -4.79 13.04
C TYR A 45 21.21 -3.89 13.78
N GLY A 46 19.92 -3.98 13.47
CA GLY A 46 18.88 -3.17 14.11
C GLY A 46 19.06 -1.66 13.92
N LYS A 47 19.80 -1.25 12.86
CA LYS A 47 20.07 0.17 12.58
C LYS A 47 19.04 0.73 11.59
N PRO A 48 18.80 2.04 11.60
CA PRO A 48 17.98 2.69 10.57
C PRO A 48 18.48 2.37 9.17
N CYS A 49 17.55 2.39 8.18
CA CYS A 49 17.93 2.23 6.78
C CYS A 49 18.95 3.29 6.38
N PRO A 50 20.08 2.91 5.73
CA PRO A 50 21.10 3.88 5.33
C PRO A 50 20.66 4.76 4.15
N GLN A 51 19.64 4.37 3.40
CA GLN A 51 19.12 5.16 2.30
C GLN A 51 18.38 6.40 2.82
N LYS A 52 18.73 7.57 2.28
CA LYS A 52 18.15 8.87 2.62
C LYS A 52 17.17 9.30 1.54
N ASP A 53 15.91 8.89 1.69
CA ASP A 53 14.82 9.17 0.78
C ASP A 53 13.48 9.23 1.52
N ASP A 54 12.37 9.40 0.80
CA ASP A 54 11.05 9.60 1.39
C ASP A 54 10.46 8.35 2.07
N ALA A 55 11.11 7.18 1.98
CA ALA A 55 10.59 5.96 2.60
C ALA A 55 10.44 6.11 4.12
N ALA A 56 11.38 6.78 4.78
CA ALA A 56 11.35 6.96 6.23
C ALA A 56 10.11 7.77 6.67
N GLU A 57 9.78 8.86 5.97
CA GLU A 57 8.58 9.67 6.23
C GLU A 57 7.30 8.85 6.03
N VAL A 58 7.21 8.11 4.93
CA VAL A 58 6.01 7.32 4.62
C VAL A 58 5.80 6.21 5.66
N VAL A 59 6.86 5.52 6.04
CA VAL A 59 6.80 4.47 7.08
C VAL A 59 6.40 5.06 8.44
N GLU A 60 6.89 6.25 8.81
CA GLU A 60 6.46 6.93 10.03
C GLU A 60 4.96 7.20 10.04
N LYS A 61 4.40 7.68 8.94
CA LYS A 61 2.96 7.89 8.79
C LYS A 61 2.18 6.58 8.88
N MET A 62 2.69 5.48 8.31
CA MET A 62 2.09 4.15 8.45
C MET A 62 2.09 3.68 9.91
N ILE A 63 3.15 3.96 10.66
CA ILE A 63 3.24 3.62 12.09
C ILE A 63 2.24 4.46 12.92
N ALA A 64 2.06 5.72 12.58
CA ALA A 64 1.16 6.63 13.31
C ALA A 64 -0.33 6.38 13.02
N ALA A 65 -0.67 5.86 11.85
CA ALA A 65 -2.06 5.62 11.44
C ALA A 65 -2.70 4.45 12.20
N ASP A 66 -4.02 4.51 12.45
CA ASP A 66 -4.81 3.38 12.96
C ASP A 66 -5.27 2.48 11.81
N VAL A 67 -5.58 3.08 10.67
CA VAL A 67 -6.06 2.42 9.45
C VAL A 67 -5.11 2.74 8.30
N ILE A 68 -4.73 1.71 7.54
CA ILE A 68 -3.88 1.85 6.36
C ILE A 68 -4.65 1.35 5.13
N VAL A 69 -4.82 2.22 4.15
CA VAL A 69 -5.44 1.88 2.86
C VAL A 69 -4.35 1.79 1.80
N MET A 70 -4.15 0.61 1.24
CA MET A 70 -3.16 0.40 0.19
C MET A 70 -3.87 0.29 -1.15
N ALA A 71 -3.65 1.28 -2.03
CA ALA A 71 -4.28 1.35 -3.33
C ALA A 71 -3.29 1.15 -4.46
N THR A 72 -3.60 0.23 -5.38
CA THR A 72 -2.72 -0.09 -6.50
C THR A 72 -3.51 -0.43 -7.77
N PRO A 73 -3.01 -0.04 -8.96
CA PRO A 73 -3.39 -0.74 -10.17
C PRO A 73 -2.75 -2.12 -10.21
N VAL A 74 -3.38 -3.06 -10.92
CA VAL A 74 -2.80 -4.37 -11.22
C VAL A 74 -1.99 -4.27 -12.50
N TYR A 75 -0.69 -4.53 -12.42
CA TYR A 75 0.21 -4.62 -13.55
C TYR A 75 0.85 -6.01 -13.58
N PHE A 76 0.69 -6.74 -14.69
CA PHE A 76 1.20 -8.10 -14.81
C PHE A 76 0.83 -9.00 -13.61
N TYR A 77 -0.47 -9.01 -13.28
CA TYR A 77 -1.07 -9.82 -12.21
C TYR A 77 -0.62 -9.51 -10.78
N THR A 78 0.01 -8.37 -10.54
CA THR A 78 0.43 -7.96 -9.19
C THR A 78 0.34 -6.46 -8.98
N MET A 79 0.68 -6.01 -7.77
CA MET A 79 0.72 -4.58 -7.44
C MET A 79 1.78 -3.82 -8.25
N SER A 80 1.62 -2.51 -8.36
CA SER A 80 2.61 -1.65 -9.02
C SER A 80 3.99 -1.72 -8.35
N ALA A 81 5.04 -1.49 -9.12
CA ALA A 81 6.42 -1.48 -8.62
C ALA A 81 6.61 -0.46 -7.49
N GLN A 82 6.00 0.72 -7.56
CA GLN A 82 6.07 1.72 -6.51
C GLN A 82 5.50 1.21 -5.17
N MET A 83 4.37 0.50 -5.21
CA MET A 83 3.77 -0.09 -4.02
C MET A 83 4.66 -1.18 -3.44
N LYS A 84 5.19 -2.06 -4.28
CA LYS A 84 6.11 -3.12 -3.84
C LYS A 84 7.40 -2.54 -3.26
N THR A 85 7.95 -1.50 -3.88
CA THR A 85 9.12 -0.79 -3.36
C THR A 85 8.87 -0.25 -1.95
N LEU A 86 7.74 0.41 -1.70
CA LEU A 86 7.39 0.87 -0.35
C LEU A 86 7.33 -0.30 0.64
N ILE A 87 6.64 -1.38 0.29
CA ILE A 87 6.52 -2.57 1.15
C ILE A 87 7.91 -3.13 1.51
N ASP A 88 8.81 -3.26 0.55
CA ASP A 88 10.18 -3.74 0.79
C ASP A 88 10.97 -2.80 1.71
N ARG A 89 10.73 -1.50 1.60
CA ARG A 89 11.38 -0.49 2.44
C ARG A 89 10.83 -0.43 3.87
N CYS A 90 9.63 -0.99 4.12
CA CYS A 90 9.13 -1.16 5.48
C CYS A 90 10.00 -2.11 6.32
N CYS A 91 10.87 -2.92 5.72
CA CYS A 91 11.75 -3.87 6.41
C CYS A 91 12.50 -3.24 7.59
N ALA A 92 12.87 -1.97 7.50
CA ALA A 92 13.62 -1.29 8.55
C ALA A 92 12.84 -1.11 9.87
N ARG A 93 11.50 -1.06 9.79
CA ARG A 93 10.63 -0.76 10.95
C ARG A 93 9.32 -1.57 10.94
N TYR A 94 9.30 -2.69 10.24
CA TYR A 94 8.05 -3.45 10.01
C TYR A 94 7.39 -3.93 11.32
N LEU A 95 8.16 -4.18 12.38
CA LEU A 95 7.63 -4.59 13.68
C LEU A 95 6.87 -3.47 14.41
N GLU A 96 7.03 -2.22 13.98
CA GLU A 96 6.32 -1.06 14.53
C GLU A 96 4.97 -0.83 13.83
N ILE A 97 4.80 -1.35 12.60
CA ILE A 97 3.53 -1.33 11.87
C ILE A 97 2.66 -2.49 12.39
N LYS A 98 2.14 -2.36 13.60
CA LYS A 98 1.36 -3.42 14.26
C LYS A 98 0.00 -2.91 14.74
N ASN A 99 -0.95 -3.83 14.89
CA ASN A 99 -2.31 -3.53 15.37
C ASN A 99 -3.07 -2.52 14.48
N LYS A 100 -2.81 -2.55 13.18
CA LYS A 100 -3.47 -1.69 12.19
C LYS A 100 -4.61 -2.43 11.49
N GLU A 101 -5.63 -1.70 11.08
CA GLU A 101 -6.60 -2.20 10.12
C GLU A 101 -6.10 -1.91 8.70
N PHE A 102 -6.21 -2.91 7.82
CA PHE A 102 -5.78 -2.76 6.43
C PHE A 102 -6.96 -2.90 5.47
N TYR A 103 -7.06 -1.96 4.55
CA TYR A 103 -7.96 -2.01 3.40
C TYR A 103 -7.15 -2.00 2.11
N PHE A 104 -7.63 -2.73 1.10
CA PHE A 104 -6.95 -2.83 -0.19
C PHE A 104 -7.88 -2.35 -1.30
N ILE A 105 -7.43 -1.34 -2.06
CA ILE A 105 -8.11 -0.85 -3.25
C ILE A 105 -7.31 -1.32 -4.47
N ILE A 106 -7.93 -2.17 -5.29
CA ILE A 106 -7.27 -2.79 -6.43
C ILE A 106 -8.05 -2.42 -7.69
N ALA A 107 -7.37 -1.79 -8.64
CA ALA A 107 -7.94 -1.44 -9.94
C ALA A 107 -7.26 -2.26 -11.04
N ALA A 108 -8.03 -3.04 -11.78
CA ALA A 108 -7.55 -3.89 -12.87
C ALA A 108 -8.38 -3.69 -14.14
N ALA A 109 -7.79 -3.99 -15.29
CA ALA A 109 -8.51 -4.08 -16.57
C ALA A 109 -9.17 -5.46 -16.75
N GLU A 110 -8.86 -6.41 -15.88
CA GLU A 110 -9.30 -7.79 -15.93
C GLU A 110 -10.71 -7.95 -15.33
N GLU A 111 -11.56 -8.76 -15.96
CA GLU A 111 -12.94 -8.99 -15.51
C GLU A 111 -13.05 -10.08 -14.44
N SER A 112 -12.00 -10.87 -14.27
CA SER A 112 -11.98 -12.03 -13.38
C SER A 112 -11.39 -11.71 -12.03
N VAL A 113 -12.17 -11.78 -10.95
CA VAL A 113 -11.70 -11.65 -9.58
C VAL A 113 -10.54 -12.60 -9.25
N PRO A 114 -10.57 -13.89 -9.64
CA PRO A 114 -9.45 -14.80 -9.42
C PRO A 114 -8.11 -14.33 -10.01
N MET A 115 -8.11 -13.56 -11.08
CA MET A 115 -6.88 -13.01 -11.66
C MET A 115 -6.21 -11.96 -10.79
N MET A 116 -6.95 -11.35 -9.87
CA MET A 116 -6.45 -10.35 -8.92
C MET A 116 -5.97 -10.97 -7.59
N GLU A 117 -6.24 -12.26 -7.36
CA GLU A 117 -5.93 -12.93 -6.09
C GLU A 117 -4.44 -12.84 -5.74
N ARG A 118 -3.55 -12.90 -6.71
CA ARG A 118 -2.10 -12.74 -6.50
C ARG A 118 -1.72 -11.38 -5.90
N THR A 119 -2.42 -10.33 -6.32
CA THR A 119 -2.22 -8.98 -5.75
C THR A 119 -2.73 -8.93 -4.32
N ILE A 120 -3.89 -9.53 -4.06
CA ILE A 120 -4.51 -9.62 -2.73
C ILE A 120 -3.59 -10.39 -1.79
N ASP A 121 -3.08 -11.55 -2.21
CA ASP A 121 -2.20 -12.38 -1.42
C ASP A 121 -0.87 -11.68 -1.10
N GLY A 122 -0.33 -10.90 -2.03
CA GLY A 122 0.83 -10.07 -1.78
C GLY A 122 0.60 -9.04 -0.65
N PHE A 123 -0.57 -8.43 -0.61
CA PHE A 123 -0.95 -7.53 0.47
C PHE A 123 -1.23 -8.26 1.78
N ARG A 124 -1.94 -9.39 1.75
CA ARG A 124 -2.19 -10.23 2.93
C ARG A 124 -0.88 -10.71 3.56
N GLY A 125 0.07 -11.16 2.75
CA GLY A 125 1.39 -11.54 3.23
C GLY A 125 2.10 -10.40 3.94
N SER A 126 2.05 -9.20 3.41
CA SER A 126 2.65 -8.00 4.01
C SER A 126 1.98 -7.64 5.33
N SER A 127 0.65 -7.55 5.37
CA SER A 127 -0.10 -7.20 6.59
C SER A 127 0.05 -8.26 7.69
N THR A 128 0.19 -9.53 7.33
CA THR A 128 0.50 -10.61 8.28
C THR A 128 1.89 -10.43 8.89
N ALA A 129 2.90 -10.12 8.06
CA ALA A 129 4.25 -9.85 8.53
C ALA A 129 4.30 -8.65 9.50
N TRP A 130 3.42 -7.67 9.31
CA TRP A 130 3.27 -6.51 10.20
C TRP A 130 2.43 -6.78 11.46
N LYS A 131 2.11 -8.03 11.76
CA LYS A 131 1.33 -8.47 12.94
C LYS A 131 0.02 -7.69 13.11
N SER A 132 -0.69 -7.50 12.02
CA SER A 132 -1.99 -6.85 12.00
C SER A 132 -3.09 -7.92 11.87
N PRO A 133 -3.74 -8.31 12.98
CA PRO A 133 -4.66 -9.46 13.00
C PRO A 133 -5.98 -9.20 12.29
N LYS A 134 -6.29 -7.95 11.99
CA LYS A 134 -7.54 -7.58 11.31
C LYS A 134 -7.24 -7.20 9.86
N ASN A 135 -7.18 -8.19 8.98
CA ASN A 135 -7.29 -7.93 7.56
C ASN A 135 -8.76 -7.63 7.26
N ALA A 136 -9.08 -6.38 7.06
CA ALA A 136 -10.37 -6.02 6.51
C ALA A 136 -10.52 -6.65 5.10
N ALA A 137 -11.74 -6.98 4.74
CA ALA A 137 -12.03 -7.54 3.43
C ALA A 137 -11.47 -6.62 2.33
N PRO A 138 -10.80 -7.17 1.30
CA PRO A 138 -10.34 -6.34 0.20
C PRO A 138 -11.53 -5.66 -0.46
N PHE A 139 -11.52 -4.33 -0.49
CA PHE A 139 -12.45 -3.58 -1.30
C PHE A 139 -11.94 -3.63 -2.74
N MET A 140 -12.58 -4.45 -3.56
CA MET A 140 -12.27 -4.53 -4.98
C MET A 140 -13.24 -3.63 -5.73
N ALA A 141 -12.72 -2.56 -6.28
CA ALA A 141 -13.46 -1.81 -7.27
C ALA A 141 -12.92 -2.17 -8.64
N TRP A 142 -13.75 -2.87 -9.38
CA TRP A 142 -13.52 -3.21 -10.75
C TRP A 142 -14.12 -2.13 -11.66
N MET A 143 -13.36 -1.65 -12.61
CA MET A 143 -13.86 -0.82 -13.71
C MET A 143 -13.60 -1.52 -15.03
N PRO A 144 -14.63 -2.09 -15.68
CA PRO A 144 -14.49 -2.65 -17.01
C PRO A 144 -14.20 -1.55 -18.01
N GLY A 145 -13.21 -1.78 -18.82
CA GLY A 145 -13.09 -1.16 -20.12
C GLY A 145 -12.54 0.24 -20.21
N LYS A 146 -11.76 0.42 -21.24
CA LYS A 146 -11.16 1.63 -21.79
C LYS A 146 -10.09 2.29 -20.94
N TRP A 147 -8.88 1.83 -21.14
CA TRP A 147 -7.73 2.72 -20.98
C TRP A 147 -8.04 3.99 -21.76
N ALA A 148 -8.31 5.08 -21.05
CA ALA A 148 -8.41 6.39 -21.70
C ALA A 148 -7.05 6.68 -22.32
N ARG A 149 -7.01 6.70 -23.66
CA ARG A 149 -5.83 7.04 -24.48
C ARG A 149 -5.36 8.46 -24.20
#